data_58823b3cd046a95df94a3a421c14eeba
#
_entry.id   58823b3cd046a95df94a3a421c14eeba
#
_cell.length_a   1.000
_cell.length_b   1.000
_cell.length_c   1.000
_cell.angle_alpha   90.00
_cell.angle_beta   90.00
_cell.angle_gamma   90.00
#
_symmetry.space_group_name_H-M   'P 1'
#
loop_
_entity.id
_entity.type
_entity.pdbx_description
1 polymer ?
#
loop_
_entity_poly.entity_id
_entity_poly.type
_entity_poly.pdbx_seq_one_letter_code
_entity_poly.pdbx_strand_id
1 'polypeptide(L)'
;YTNKMVDMFTSESSKEVTLLCENELMRVIIDHYGEDAAVDRYDDTHFTAKIEVNPSGTFYGWIFKFKGKIKILSPKECITEMQQIAQEFI
;
A
#
# COMPACT_ATOMS: atom_id res chain seq x y z
N TYR A 1 16.00 14.90 -13.11
CA TYR A 1 15.33 14.50 -13.37
C TYR A 1 14.71 14.98 -13.48
N THR A 2 14.87 14.99 -13.37
CA THR A 2 14.31 14.81 -13.78
C THR A 2 13.58 15.14 -13.88
N ASN A 3 13.56 15.42 -14.00
CA ASN A 3 12.97 15.24 -14.33
C ASN A 3 12.31 15.39 -14.32
N LYS A 4 12.27 15.57 -14.61
CA LYS A 4 11.66 15.22 -14.82
C LYS A 4 10.76 15.44 -14.72
N MET A 5 10.66 15.48 -14.97
CA MET A 5 9.78 15.25 -15.05
C MET A 5 9.12 15.07 -15.14
N VAL A 6 9.04 15.03 -15.31
CA VAL A 6 8.35 14.48 -15.47
C VAL A 6 8.01 14.07 -15.36
N ASP A 7 8.00 13.68 -15.58
CA ASP A 7 7.65 12.93 -15.47
C ASP A 7 7.52 12.44 -14.95
N MET A 8 7.53 12.37 -15.01
CA MET A 8 7.48 11.61 -14.61
C MET A 8 6.98 10.63 -14.01
N PHE A 9 6.31 10.30 -14.21
CA PHE A 9 5.82 9.07 -13.81
C PHE A 9 6.39 8.01 -14.54
N THR A 10 7.47 7.61 -14.19
CA THR A 10 8.09 6.49 -14.79
C THR A 10 7.73 5.30 -13.98
N SER A 11 7.70 4.14 -14.58
CA SER A 11 7.51 2.89 -13.87
C SER A 11 8.58 2.68 -12.81
N GLU A 12 9.64 3.43 -12.86
CA GLU A 12 10.69 3.37 -11.85
C GLU A 12 10.22 3.85 -10.49
N SER A 13 9.15 4.62 -10.46
CA SER A 13 8.59 5.09 -9.21
C SER A 13 7.69 4.06 -8.55
N SER A 14 7.31 3.02 -9.28
CA SER A 14 6.42 2.00 -8.74
C SER A 14 7.18 0.99 -7.92
N LYS A 15 6.52 0.47 -6.89
CA LYS A 15 7.06 -0.58 -6.05
C LYS A 15 5.99 -1.61 -5.80
N GLU A 16 6.39 -2.87 -5.68
CA GLU A 16 5.47 -3.91 -5.27
C GLU A 16 5.36 -3.86 -3.76
N VAL A 17 4.16 -3.61 -3.28
CA VAL A 17 3.88 -3.50 -1.85
C VAL A 17 2.97 -4.66 -1.47
N THR A 18 3.32 -5.35 -0.39
CA THR A 18 2.50 -6.42 0.15
C THR A 18 1.76 -5.89 1.37
N LEU A 19 0.44 -5.98 1.32
CA LEU A 19 -0.42 -5.51 2.40
C LEU A 19 -0.99 -6.71 3.14
N LEU A 20 -1.10 -6.59 4.46
CA LEU A 20 -1.82 -7.56 5.29
C LEU A 20 -3.14 -6.92 5.65
N CYS A 21 -4.24 -7.54 5.26
CA CYS A 21 -5.57 -6.97 5.40
C CYS A 21 -6.49 -7.92 6.14
N GLU A 22 -7.39 -7.37 6.93
CA GLU A 22 -8.45 -8.19 7.54
C GLU A 22 -9.42 -8.64 6.46
N ASN A 23 -9.98 -9.84 6.62
CA ASN A 23 -10.83 -10.44 5.58
C ASN A 23 -12.00 -9.56 5.16
N GLU A 24 -12.53 -8.77 6.06
CA GLU A 24 -13.66 -7.89 5.73
C GLU A 24 -13.30 -6.85 4.67
N LEU A 25 -12.01 -6.62 4.45
CA LEU A 25 -11.55 -5.62 3.48
C LEU A 25 -11.30 -6.19 2.09
N MET A 26 -11.59 -7.47 1.88
CA MET A 26 -11.37 -8.10 0.57
C MET A 26 -12.06 -7.31 -0.54
N ARG A 27 -13.32 -6.93 -0.33
CA ARG A 27 -14.07 -6.18 -1.33
C ARG A 27 -13.44 -4.81 -1.58
N VAL A 28 -12.96 -4.16 -0.52
CA VAL A 28 -12.32 -2.85 -0.64
C VAL A 28 -11.09 -2.95 -1.54
N ILE A 29 -10.27 -3.97 -1.32
CA ILE A 29 -9.06 -4.17 -2.11
C ILE A 29 -9.42 -4.44 -3.56
N ILE A 30 -10.38 -5.31 -3.81
CA ILE A 30 -10.79 -5.65 -5.17
C ILE A 30 -11.40 -4.44 -5.87
N ASP A 31 -12.22 -3.67 -5.18
CA ASP A 31 -12.83 -2.48 -5.77
C ASP A 31 -11.80 -1.42 -6.09
N HIS A 32 -10.75 -1.31 -5.29
CA HIS A 32 -9.75 -0.27 -5.47
C HIS A 32 -8.68 -0.64 -6.49
N TYR A 33 -8.21 -1.89 -6.45
CA TYR A 33 -7.10 -2.34 -7.29
C TYR A 33 -7.51 -3.32 -8.37
N GLY A 34 -8.66 -3.98 -8.21
CA GLY A 34 -9.15 -4.91 -9.20
C GLY A 34 -8.20 -6.08 -9.41
N GLU A 35 -7.97 -6.41 -10.67
CA GLU A 35 -7.12 -7.53 -11.04
C GLU A 35 -5.64 -7.26 -10.81
N ASP A 36 -5.29 -6.01 -10.52
CA ASP A 36 -3.89 -5.66 -10.27
C ASP A 36 -3.41 -6.15 -8.91
N ALA A 37 -4.32 -6.55 -8.05
CA ALA A 37 -3.95 -7.06 -6.73
C ALA A 37 -3.84 -8.58 -6.78
N ALA A 38 -2.69 -9.11 -6.37
CA ALA A 38 -2.51 -10.54 -6.21
C ALA A 38 -2.84 -10.90 -4.76
N VAL A 39 -3.97 -11.55 -4.56
CA VAL A 39 -4.51 -11.82 -3.24
C VAL A 39 -4.24 -13.26 -2.83
N ASP A 40 -3.73 -13.45 -1.61
CA ASP A 40 -3.47 -14.78 -1.07
C ASP A 40 -3.98 -14.85 0.37
N ARG A 41 -4.38 -16.03 0.78
CA ARG A 41 -4.78 -16.23 2.16
C ARG A 41 -3.55 -16.16 3.07
N TYR A 42 -3.68 -15.48 4.19
CA TYR A 42 -2.63 -15.38 5.18
C TYR A 42 -2.95 -16.25 6.39
N ASP A 43 -4.13 -16.05 6.99
CA ASP A 43 -4.62 -16.88 8.09
C ASP A 43 -6.13 -16.84 8.08
N ASP A 44 -6.78 -17.33 9.15
CA ASP A 44 -8.23 -17.42 9.19
C ASP A 44 -8.94 -16.08 9.16
N THR A 45 -8.24 -15.02 9.55
CA THR A 45 -8.86 -13.70 9.67
C THR A 45 -8.24 -12.66 8.74
N HIS A 46 -7.15 -13.01 8.04
CA HIS A 46 -6.40 -12.05 7.23
C HIS A 46 -6.05 -12.64 5.87
N PHE A 47 -5.80 -11.75 4.92
CA PHE A 47 -5.25 -12.10 3.63
C PHE A 47 -4.16 -11.12 3.27
N THR A 48 -3.32 -11.47 2.31
CA THR A 48 -2.31 -10.55 1.78
C THR A 48 -2.72 -10.11 0.38
N ALA A 49 -2.37 -8.87 0.05
CA ALA A 49 -2.58 -8.34 -1.29
C ALA A 49 -1.27 -7.72 -1.75
N LYS A 50 -0.77 -8.19 -2.89
CA LYS A 50 0.42 -7.62 -3.51
C LYS A 50 -0.06 -6.68 -4.60
N ILE A 51 0.36 -5.44 -4.50
CA ILE A 51 -0.05 -4.40 -5.45
C ILE A 51 1.19 -3.64 -5.90
N GLU A 52 1.10 -3.09 -7.11
CA GLU A 52 2.18 -2.24 -7.60
C GLU A 52 1.69 -0.81 -7.56
N VAL A 53 2.32 0.00 -6.74
CA VAL A 53 1.90 1.38 -6.53
C VAL A 53 3.11 2.29 -6.41
N ASN A 54 2.88 3.58 -6.60
CA ASN A 54 3.87 4.60 -6.30
C ASN A 54 3.56 5.09 -4.88
N PRO A 55 4.34 4.66 -3.87
CA PRO A 55 4.03 5.01 -2.48
C PRO A 55 4.14 6.52 -2.29
N SER A 56 3.08 7.13 -1.88
CA SER A 56 3.00 8.56 -1.68
C SER A 56 2.13 8.85 -0.48
N GLY A 57 2.03 10.14 -0.11
CA GLY A 57 1.17 10.54 0.99
C GLY A 57 -0.26 10.10 0.78
N THR A 58 -0.74 10.13 -0.45
CA THR A 58 -2.09 9.69 -0.76
C THR A 58 -2.28 8.20 -0.47
N PHE A 59 -1.30 7.39 -0.87
CA PHE A 59 -1.33 5.95 -0.63
C PHE A 59 -1.33 5.66 0.88
N TYR A 60 -0.41 6.29 1.61
CA TYR A 60 -0.32 6.06 3.05
C TYR A 60 -1.56 6.57 3.78
N GLY A 61 -2.11 7.71 3.33
CA GLY A 61 -3.34 8.23 3.91
C GLY A 61 -4.51 7.28 3.71
N TRP A 62 -4.56 6.62 2.54
CA TRP A 62 -5.60 5.63 2.28
C TRP A 62 -5.48 4.46 3.26
N ILE A 63 -4.26 4.03 3.56
CA ILE A 63 -4.05 2.95 4.52
C ILE A 63 -4.44 3.37 5.94
N PHE A 64 -4.06 4.58 6.35
CA PHE A 64 -4.41 5.08 7.68
C PHE A 64 -5.91 5.14 7.91
N LYS A 65 -6.67 5.35 6.85
CA LYS A 65 -8.12 5.42 6.92
C LYS A 65 -8.75 4.17 7.53
N PHE A 66 -8.06 3.03 7.43
CA PHE A 66 -8.59 1.77 7.93
C PHE A 66 -8.16 1.46 9.36
N LYS A 67 -7.50 2.39 10.03
CA LYS A 67 -7.23 2.32 11.47
C LYS A 67 -6.48 1.05 11.88
N GLY A 68 -5.53 0.64 11.08
CA GLY A 68 -4.71 -0.53 11.40
C GLY A 68 -5.22 -1.85 10.88
N LYS A 69 -6.37 -1.86 10.20
CA LYS A 69 -6.87 -3.08 9.58
C LYS A 69 -6.10 -3.47 8.33
N ILE A 70 -5.36 -2.53 7.76
CA ILE A 70 -4.43 -2.79 6.67
C ILE A 70 -3.05 -2.40 7.16
N LYS A 71 -2.09 -3.31 6.99
CA LYS A 71 -0.71 -3.07 7.38
C LYS A 71 0.19 -3.39 6.20
N ILE A 72 1.33 -2.71 6.12
CA ILE A 72 2.31 -2.99 5.09
C ILE A 72 3.26 -4.05 5.62
N LEU A 73 3.40 -5.16 4.89
CA LEU A 73 4.35 -6.20 5.24
C LEU A 73 5.69 -5.99 4.55
N SER A 74 5.68 -5.47 3.36
CA SER A 74 6.89 -5.18 2.60
C SER A 74 6.59 -4.15 1.53
N PRO A 75 7.58 -3.45 1.02
CA PRO A 75 8.99 -3.49 1.42
C PRO A 75 9.19 -2.72 2.72
N LYS A 76 10.31 -3.01 3.38
CA LYS A 76 10.61 -2.40 4.67
C LYS A 76 10.70 -0.88 4.59
N GLU A 77 11.19 -0.36 3.48
CA GLU A 77 11.31 1.08 3.30
C GLU A 77 9.95 1.78 3.34
N CYS A 78 8.91 1.12 2.84
CA CYS A 78 7.56 1.68 2.91
C CYS A 78 7.03 1.67 4.34
N ILE A 79 7.37 0.64 5.11
CA ILE A 79 6.97 0.57 6.51
C ILE A 79 7.62 1.73 7.28
N THR A 80 8.90 1.96 7.06
CA THR A 80 9.62 3.05 7.72
C THR A 80 9.03 4.40 7.35
N GLU A 81 8.75 4.59 6.06
CA GLU A 81 8.20 5.84 5.57
C GLU A 81 6.82 6.12 6.17
N MET A 82 6.00 5.09 6.25
CA MET A 82 4.67 5.20 6.83
C MET A 82 4.75 5.56 8.31
N GLN A 83 5.71 4.98 9.03
CA GLN A 83 5.90 5.30 10.44
C GLN A 83 6.30 6.75 10.64
N GLN A 84 7.14 7.28 9.77
CA GLN A 84 7.55 8.67 9.84
C GLN A 84 6.37 9.61 9.62
N ILE A 85 5.53 9.28 8.65
CA ILE A 85 4.35 10.09 8.37
C ILE A 85 3.40 10.06 9.57
N ALA A 86 3.21 8.90 10.17
CA ALA A 86 2.33 8.77 11.32
C ALA A 86 2.80 9.63 12.48
N GLN A 87 4.11 9.71 12.68
CA GLN A 87 4.66 10.53 13.76
C GLN A 87 4.39 12.00 13.55
N GLU A 88 4.31 12.45 12.32
CA GLU A 88 4.04 13.86 12.03
C GLU A 88 2.62 14.28 12.38
N PHE A 89 1.74 13.33 12.57
CA PHE A 89 0.36 13.62 12.93
C PHE A 89 0.09 13.56 14.42
N ILE A 90 1.10 13.30 15.23
CA ILE A 90 0.94 13.18 16.69
C ILE A 90 1.34 14.45 17.43
#